data_07ec2810ebe95c4f6dd6dd9fc7349a07
#
_entry.id   07ec2810ebe95c4f6dd6dd9fc7349a07
#
_cell.length_a   1.000
_cell.length_b   1.000
_cell.length_c   1.000
_cell.angle_alpha   90.00
_cell.angle_beta   90.00
_cell.angle_gamma   90.00
#
_symmetry.space_group_name_H-M   'P 1'
#
loop_
_entity.id
_entity.type
_entity.pdbx_description
1 polymer ?
#
loop_
_entity_poly.entity_id
_entity_poly.type
_entity_poly.pdbx_seq_one_letter_code
_entity_poly.pdbx_strand_id
1 'polypeptide(L)'
;MYMLTCDMVPVAKARPRMTRSGHAYTPEKTKQAEYVLKSTMMKWTQGKPEFPLSKTRACHVTIHFYIDRPKSKANTLHVTTRPDLDNYLKLVMDAGNGILWDDDSCITKIITSKSYAVAIPHICIAFDAIF
;
A
#
# COMPACT_ATOMS: atom_id res chain seq x y z
N MET A 1 -3.10 -17.87 5.01
CA MET A 1 -2.75 -16.69 4.20
C MET A 1 -3.95 -15.79 4.06
N TYR A 2 -3.74 -14.51 4.27
CA TYR A 2 -4.78 -13.49 4.05
C TYR A 2 -4.51 -12.78 2.73
N MET A 3 -5.58 -12.46 2.00
CA MET A 3 -5.45 -11.74 0.73
C MET A 3 -6.56 -10.71 0.61
N LEU A 4 -6.21 -9.51 0.16
CA LEU A 4 -7.19 -8.49 -0.21
C LEU A 4 -6.71 -7.71 -1.43
N THR A 5 -7.67 -7.17 -2.16
CA THR A 5 -7.43 -6.32 -3.32
C THR A 5 -8.01 -4.95 -3.07
N CYS A 6 -7.23 -3.92 -3.33
CA CYS A 6 -7.68 -2.54 -3.26
C CYS A 6 -7.88 -2.01 -4.69
N ASP A 7 -9.13 -1.78 -5.08
CA ASP A 7 -9.47 -1.29 -6.42
C ASP A 7 -9.29 0.22 -6.49
N MET A 8 -8.06 0.64 -6.72
CA MET A 8 -7.67 2.03 -6.81
C MET A 8 -6.43 2.18 -7.67
N VAL A 9 -6.24 3.36 -8.25
CA VAL A 9 -4.97 3.70 -8.89
C VAL A 9 -3.91 3.83 -7.79
N PRO A 10 -2.81 3.05 -7.84
CA PRO A 10 -1.77 3.17 -6.84
C PRO A 10 -1.18 4.58 -6.78
N VAL A 11 -1.00 5.07 -5.57
CA VAL A 11 -0.39 6.37 -5.27
C VAL A 11 0.81 6.16 -4.37
N ALA A 12 1.91 6.80 -4.68
CA ALA A 12 3.11 6.76 -3.85
C ALA A 12 3.00 7.75 -2.69
N LYS A 13 3.56 7.39 -1.55
CA LYS A 13 3.62 8.31 -0.41
C LYS A 13 4.58 9.45 -0.75
N ALA A 14 4.04 10.67 -0.81
CA ALA A 14 4.85 11.86 -0.99
C ALA A 14 5.49 12.27 0.35
N ARG A 15 6.69 12.83 0.28
CA ARG A 15 7.31 13.43 1.46
C ARG A 15 6.47 14.61 1.93
N PRO A 16 6.35 14.86 3.25
CA PRO A 16 5.69 16.06 3.75
C PRO A 16 6.31 17.31 3.14
N ARG A 17 5.46 18.25 2.76
CA ARG A 17 5.89 19.55 2.23
C ARG A 17 5.84 20.59 3.35
N MET A 18 6.61 21.67 3.17
CA MET A 18 6.67 22.76 4.14
C MET A 18 5.96 23.98 3.58
N THR A 19 5.18 24.65 4.43
CA THR A 19 4.66 25.98 4.13
C THR A 19 5.77 27.02 4.33
N ARG A 20 5.55 28.25 3.86
CA ARG A 20 6.49 29.35 4.09
C ARG A 20 6.71 29.66 5.58
N SER A 21 5.71 29.38 6.42
CA SER A 21 5.78 29.56 7.87
C SER A 21 6.45 28.40 8.61
N GLY A 22 6.95 27.39 7.88
CA GLY A 22 7.66 26.25 8.46
C GLY A 22 6.77 25.10 8.93
N HIS A 23 5.48 25.08 8.61
CA HIS A 23 4.59 24.00 8.95
C HIS A 23 4.67 22.87 7.92
N ALA A 24 4.91 21.63 8.40
CA ALA A 24 4.89 20.44 7.55
C ALA A 24 3.44 20.03 7.26
N TYR A 25 3.17 19.60 6.04
CA TYR A 25 1.87 19.06 5.65
C TYR A 25 2.02 17.93 4.63
N THR A 26 1.06 17.00 4.64
CA THR A 26 0.99 15.91 3.66
C THR A 26 0.15 16.35 2.47
N PRO A 27 0.64 16.19 1.23
CA PRO A 27 -0.13 16.52 0.04
C PRO A 27 -1.51 15.83 0.02
N GLU A 28 -2.52 16.51 -0.48
CA GLU A 28 -3.91 16.04 -0.50
C GLU A 28 -4.08 14.72 -1.24
N LYS A 29 -3.39 14.53 -2.35
CA LYS A 29 -3.43 13.27 -3.12
C LYS A 29 -3.00 12.07 -2.27
N THR A 30 -1.96 12.23 -1.47
CA THR A 30 -1.49 11.21 -0.54
C THR A 30 -2.52 10.92 0.55
N LYS A 31 -3.10 11.95 1.13
CA LYS A 31 -4.15 11.80 2.16
C LYS A 31 -5.37 11.05 1.64
N GLN A 32 -5.83 11.40 0.45
CA GLN A 32 -6.98 10.74 -0.17
C GLN A 32 -6.70 9.27 -0.45
N ALA A 33 -5.53 8.95 -1.00
CA ALA A 33 -5.13 7.58 -1.27
C ALA A 33 -5.03 6.76 0.02
N GLU A 34 -4.43 7.32 1.06
CA GLU A 34 -4.33 6.66 2.36
C GLU A 34 -5.72 6.42 2.97
N TYR A 35 -6.63 7.36 2.84
CA TYR A 35 -8.01 7.21 3.30
C TYR A 35 -8.72 6.05 2.58
N VAL A 36 -8.58 5.96 1.26
CA VAL A 36 -9.18 4.87 0.46
C VAL A 36 -8.61 3.51 0.88
N LEU A 37 -7.30 3.43 1.06
CA LEU A 37 -6.64 2.21 1.52
C LEU A 37 -7.13 1.79 2.89
N LYS A 38 -7.14 2.71 3.86
CA LYS A 38 -7.62 2.43 5.22
C LYS A 38 -9.07 1.97 5.23
N SER A 39 -9.93 2.64 4.46
CA SER A 39 -11.35 2.28 4.35
C SER A 39 -11.53 0.87 3.79
N THR A 40 -10.78 0.53 2.75
CA THR A 40 -10.81 -0.82 2.16
C THR A 40 -10.33 -1.88 3.17
N MET A 41 -9.24 -1.60 3.87
CA MET A 41 -8.69 -2.50 4.89
C MET A 41 -9.65 -2.69 6.06
N MET A 42 -10.24 -1.61 6.57
CA MET A 42 -11.20 -1.66 7.66
C MET A 42 -12.43 -2.48 7.29
N LYS A 43 -12.95 -2.28 6.09
CA LYS A 43 -14.07 -3.05 5.59
C LYS A 43 -13.72 -4.55 5.46
N TRP A 44 -12.53 -4.84 4.96
CA TRP A 44 -12.07 -6.21 4.81
C TRP A 44 -11.91 -6.92 6.17
N THR A 45 -11.48 -6.20 7.22
CA THR A 45 -11.31 -6.77 8.57
C THR A 45 -12.61 -6.94 9.35
N GLN A 46 -13.73 -6.41 8.89
CA GLN A 46 -15.03 -6.56 9.56
C GLN A 46 -15.38 -8.05 9.73
N GLY A 47 -15.79 -8.42 10.94
CA GLY A 47 -16.10 -9.80 11.27
C GLY A 47 -14.89 -10.71 11.45
N LYS A 48 -13.68 -10.15 11.46
CA LYS A 48 -12.42 -10.88 11.67
C LYS A 48 -11.75 -10.37 12.95
N PRO A 49 -12.07 -10.98 14.12
CA PRO A 49 -11.61 -10.44 15.43
C PRO A 49 -10.10 -10.55 15.64
N GLU A 50 -9.39 -11.34 14.83
CA GLU A 50 -7.93 -11.48 14.93
C GLU A 50 -7.18 -10.22 14.52
N PHE A 51 -7.83 -9.27 13.84
CA PHE A 51 -7.17 -8.05 13.37
C PHE A 51 -7.32 -6.88 14.35
N PRO A 52 -6.28 -6.03 14.43
CA PRO A 52 -4.98 -6.14 13.77
C PRO A 52 -4.15 -7.30 14.32
N LEU A 53 -3.31 -7.90 13.48
CA LEU A 53 -2.40 -8.96 13.92
C LEU A 53 -1.42 -8.39 14.95
N SER A 54 -1.22 -9.14 16.04
CA SER A 54 -0.37 -8.70 17.14
C SER A 54 1.08 -8.48 16.72
N LYS A 55 1.69 -7.40 17.21
CA LYS A 55 3.12 -7.10 16.98
C LYS A 55 4.08 -8.11 17.60
N THR A 56 3.57 -9.05 18.40
CA THR A 56 4.39 -10.15 18.94
C THR A 56 4.64 -11.26 17.92
N ARG A 57 3.98 -11.19 16.77
CA ARG A 57 4.13 -12.13 15.66
C ARG A 57 4.83 -11.48 14.50
N ALA A 58 5.80 -12.17 13.91
CA ALA A 58 6.37 -11.76 12.65
C ALA A 58 5.33 -11.85 11.54
N CYS A 59 5.33 -10.89 10.63
CA CYS A 59 4.42 -10.85 9.50
C CYS A 59 5.21 -10.87 8.20
N HIS A 60 4.83 -11.73 7.25
CA HIS A 60 5.36 -11.75 5.88
C HIS A 60 4.32 -11.14 4.96
N VAL A 61 4.74 -10.21 4.12
CA VAL A 61 3.83 -9.43 3.26
C VAL A 61 4.27 -9.51 1.81
N THR A 62 3.33 -9.71 0.92
CA THR A 62 3.54 -9.63 -0.53
C THR A 62 2.60 -8.60 -1.09
N ILE A 63 3.13 -7.57 -1.73
CA ILE A 63 2.33 -6.46 -2.27
C ILE A 63 2.71 -6.21 -3.71
N HIS A 64 1.73 -6.32 -4.61
CA HIS A 64 1.90 -6.02 -6.03
C HIS A 64 1.08 -4.80 -6.41
N PHE A 65 1.73 -3.82 -7.05
CA PHE A 65 1.12 -2.60 -7.55
C PHE A 65 0.92 -2.71 -9.05
N TYR A 66 -0.34 -2.62 -9.48
CA TYR A 66 -0.70 -2.60 -10.90
C TYR A 66 -1.03 -1.17 -11.28
N ILE A 67 -0.09 -0.55 -11.99
CA ILE A 67 -0.08 0.88 -12.28
C ILE A 67 -0.91 1.16 -13.52
N ASP A 68 -1.54 2.33 -13.56
CA ASP A 68 -2.27 2.79 -14.72
C ASP A 68 -1.33 2.88 -15.94
N ARG A 69 -1.76 2.30 -17.07
CA ARG A 69 -0.92 2.18 -18.25
C ARG A 69 -1.07 3.40 -19.16
N PRO A 70 0.02 4.16 -19.38
CA PRO A 70 -0.01 5.21 -20.38
C PRO A 70 -0.14 4.62 -21.81
N LYS A 71 -0.77 5.33 -22.72
CA LYS A 71 -0.89 4.90 -24.12
C LYS A 71 0.46 4.65 -24.77
N SER A 72 1.48 5.44 -24.42
CA SER A 72 2.85 5.28 -24.93
C SER A 72 3.55 3.98 -24.47
N LYS A 73 2.96 3.25 -23.51
CA LYS A 73 3.52 2.03 -22.94
C LYS A 73 2.65 0.81 -23.18
N ALA A 74 1.93 0.78 -24.32
CA ALA A 74 0.94 -0.28 -24.61
C ALA A 74 1.53 -1.69 -24.64
N ASN A 75 2.82 -1.86 -24.98
CA ASN A 75 3.47 -3.16 -25.20
C ASN A 75 4.47 -3.54 -24.11
N THR A 76 4.47 -2.90 -22.94
CA THR A 76 5.40 -3.24 -21.87
C THR A 76 4.65 -3.53 -20.56
N LEU A 77 5.19 -4.44 -19.75
CA LEU A 77 4.71 -4.71 -18.40
C LEU A 77 5.51 -3.93 -17.36
N HIS A 78 6.79 -3.68 -17.63
CA HIS A 78 7.71 -3.16 -16.64
C HIS A 78 7.59 -1.63 -16.49
N VAL A 79 7.37 -1.18 -15.27
CA VAL A 79 7.32 0.25 -14.91
C VAL A 79 8.70 0.68 -14.44
N THR A 80 9.41 1.44 -15.28
CA THR A 80 10.76 1.91 -14.98
C THR A 80 10.82 3.41 -14.68
N THR A 81 9.66 4.05 -14.60
CA THR A 81 9.54 5.49 -14.31
C THR A 81 9.11 5.72 -12.86
N ARG A 82 9.30 6.94 -12.38
CA ARG A 82 8.80 7.35 -11.06
C ARG A 82 7.27 7.26 -11.01
N PRO A 83 6.67 7.10 -9.81
CA PRO A 83 7.31 7.03 -8.50
C PRO A 83 8.07 5.71 -8.25
N ASP A 84 9.01 5.76 -7.30
CA ASP A 84 9.80 4.60 -6.90
C ASP A 84 8.93 3.57 -6.16
N LEU A 85 9.31 2.31 -6.29
CA LEU A 85 8.55 1.19 -5.69
C LEU A 85 8.43 1.32 -4.17
N ASP A 86 9.49 1.74 -3.48
CA ASP A 86 9.48 1.90 -2.02
C ASP A 86 8.47 2.95 -1.55
N ASN A 87 8.21 3.99 -2.34
CA ASN A 87 7.24 5.02 -2.00
C ASN A 87 5.79 4.51 -2.13
N TYR A 88 5.51 3.64 -3.09
CA TYR A 88 4.22 2.94 -3.16
C TYR A 88 4.03 2.02 -1.95
N LEU A 89 5.08 1.27 -1.62
CA LEU A 89 5.07 0.33 -0.49
C LEU A 89 4.82 1.06 0.82
N LYS A 90 5.48 2.19 1.05
CA LYS A 90 5.35 2.95 2.30
C LYS A 90 3.91 3.38 2.58
N LEU A 91 3.19 3.80 1.56
CA LEU A 91 1.79 4.22 1.75
C LEU A 91 0.93 3.04 2.24
N VAL A 92 1.10 1.86 1.65
CA VAL A 92 0.34 0.66 2.05
C VAL A 92 0.71 0.22 3.45
N MET A 93 1.99 0.20 3.78
CA MET A 93 2.45 -0.20 5.12
C MET A 93 1.94 0.75 6.20
N ASP A 94 2.00 2.04 5.96
CA ASP A 94 1.48 3.04 6.89
C ASP A 94 -0.05 2.94 7.03
N ALA A 95 -0.76 2.71 5.94
CA ALA A 95 -2.21 2.56 5.97
C ALA A 95 -2.65 1.32 6.77
N GLY A 96 -1.87 0.24 6.71
CA GLY A 96 -2.17 -1.01 7.42
C GLY A 96 -1.93 -0.96 8.92
N ASN A 97 -1.19 0.03 9.42
CA ASN A 97 -0.89 0.16 10.83
C ASN A 97 -2.16 0.33 11.66
N GLY A 98 -2.34 -0.54 12.66
CA GLY A 98 -3.52 -0.54 13.52
C GLY A 98 -4.77 -1.15 12.89
N ILE A 99 -4.69 -1.63 11.65
CA ILE A 99 -5.81 -2.24 10.93
C ILE A 99 -5.50 -3.68 10.55
N LEU A 100 -4.46 -3.91 9.74
CA LEU A 100 -4.03 -5.25 9.35
C LEU A 100 -3.00 -5.82 10.32
N TRP A 101 -2.09 -5.01 10.78
CA TRP A 101 -1.06 -5.32 11.78
C TRP A 101 -0.98 -4.19 12.79
N ASP A 102 -0.53 -4.50 13.98
CA ASP A 102 -0.41 -3.50 15.05
C ASP A 102 0.51 -2.35 14.62
N ASP A 103 1.66 -2.72 14.08
CA ASP A 103 2.66 -1.77 13.60
C ASP A 103 3.51 -2.46 12.53
N ASP A 104 3.99 -1.70 11.56
CA ASP A 104 4.81 -2.24 10.48
C ASP A 104 6.18 -2.76 10.95
N SER A 105 6.57 -2.44 12.18
CA SER A 105 7.77 -3.03 12.81
C SER A 105 7.71 -4.55 12.93
N CYS A 106 6.53 -5.16 12.92
CA CYS A 106 6.38 -6.60 12.95
C CYS A 106 6.57 -7.26 11.58
N ILE A 107 6.66 -6.49 10.52
CA ILE A 107 6.88 -7.02 9.17
C ILE A 107 8.35 -7.37 9.01
N THR A 108 8.65 -8.64 8.83
CA THR A 108 10.01 -9.17 8.79
C THR A 108 10.43 -9.64 7.40
N LYS A 109 9.48 -9.75 6.46
CA LYS A 109 9.74 -10.11 5.08
C LYS A 109 8.75 -9.42 4.16
N ILE A 110 9.26 -8.82 3.09
CA ILE A 110 8.45 -8.15 2.08
C ILE A 110 8.88 -8.64 0.71
N ILE A 111 7.88 -9.01 -0.10
CA ILE A 111 8.02 -9.21 -1.54
C ILE A 111 7.13 -8.16 -2.18
N THR A 112 7.67 -7.34 -3.06
CA THR A 112 6.89 -6.29 -3.70
C THR A 112 7.32 -6.08 -5.14
N SER A 113 6.39 -5.65 -5.97
CA SER A 113 6.63 -5.34 -7.37
C SER A 113 5.68 -4.27 -7.85
N LYS A 114 6.05 -3.60 -8.93
CA LYS A 114 5.16 -2.73 -9.71
C LYS A 114 5.20 -3.13 -11.17
N SER A 115 4.04 -3.17 -11.79
CA SER A 115 3.90 -3.41 -13.22
C SER A 115 2.72 -2.63 -13.76
N TYR A 116 2.62 -2.49 -15.08
CA TYR A 116 1.44 -1.87 -15.66
C TYR A 116 0.25 -2.84 -15.57
N ALA A 117 -0.91 -2.31 -15.22
CA ALA A 117 -2.15 -3.08 -15.21
C ALA A 117 -2.52 -3.51 -16.64
N VAL A 118 -3.03 -4.73 -16.78
CA VAL A 118 -3.55 -5.21 -18.06
C VAL A 118 -4.87 -4.53 -18.38
N ALA A 119 -5.74 -4.36 -17.39
CA ALA A 119 -7.06 -3.75 -17.55
C ALA A 119 -7.26 -2.62 -16.52
N ILE A 120 -7.46 -2.95 -15.25
CA ILE A 120 -7.81 -2.01 -14.20
C ILE A 120 -6.67 -1.89 -13.20
N PRO A 121 -6.20 -0.65 -12.89
CA PRO A 121 -5.19 -0.45 -11.84
C PRO A 121 -5.71 -0.93 -10.49
N HIS A 122 -4.85 -1.57 -9.71
CA HIS A 122 -5.21 -2.05 -8.37
C HIS A 122 -3.97 -2.41 -7.56
N ILE A 123 -4.18 -2.72 -6.29
CA ILE A 123 -3.13 -3.20 -5.38
C ILE A 123 -3.56 -4.54 -4.81
N CYS A 124 -2.70 -5.55 -4.94
CA CYS A 124 -2.90 -6.86 -4.32
C CYS A 124 -2.03 -6.97 -3.08
N ILE A 125 -2.64 -7.33 -1.96
CA ILE A 125 -1.94 -7.48 -0.68
C ILE A 125 -2.19 -8.90 -0.16
N ALA A 126 -1.12 -9.65 0.07
CA ALA A 126 -1.16 -10.95 0.71
C ALA A 126 -0.23 -10.96 1.91
N PHE A 127 -0.65 -11.56 3.03
CA PHE A 127 0.19 -11.58 4.22
C PHE A 127 -0.14 -12.77 5.12
N ASP A 128 0.85 -13.16 5.94
CA ASP A 128 0.75 -14.22 6.92
C ASP A 128 1.38 -13.78 8.24
N ALA A 129 0.76 -14.19 9.34
CA ALA A 129 1.41 -14.15 10.66
C ALA A 129 2.24 -15.42 10.83
N ILE A 130 3.50 -15.26 11.17
CA ILE A 130 4.46 -16.35 11.35
C ILE A 130 4.66 -16.59 12.83
N PHE A 131 4.70 -17.85 13.20
CA PHE A 131 4.88 -18.26 14.61
C PHE A 131 6.32 -18.62 14.94
#